data_7476785ecc6f6d56bf3e3fa8b3ee0d7d
#
_entry.id   7476785ecc6f6d56bf3e3fa8b3ee0d7d
#
_cell.length_a   1.000
_cell.length_b   1.000
_cell.length_c   1.000
_cell.angle_alpha   90.00
_cell.angle_beta   90.00
_cell.angle_gamma   90.00
#
_symmetry.space_group_name_H-M   'P 1'
#
loop_
_entity.id
_entity.type
_entity.pdbx_description
1 polymer ?
#
loop_
_entity_poly.entity_id
_entity_poly.type
_entity_poly.pdbx_seq_one_letter_code
_entity_poly.pdbx_strand_id
1 'polypeptide(L)'
;MSIKENSKIEFIDGDEGAKIKQYFHPHNTLNGINYSIAQFSLEIGGKTKLHKIKSSEIYYILEGEGKLKIDDEIFRIKKDDSAYVPPNSKQFIENIGSKYLRFLCIVEPAWKAEDDKILE
;
A
#
# COMPACT_ATOMS: atom_id res chain seq x y z
N MET A 1 0.80 -25.17 -1.97
CA MET A 1 -0.34 -24.52 -1.36
C MET A 1 0.10 -23.33 -0.52
N SER A 2 -0.58 -22.25 -0.71
CA SER A 2 -0.06 -21.01 -0.15
C SER A 2 -1.11 -20.29 0.68
N ILE A 3 -1.11 -20.58 1.96
CA ILE A 3 -1.89 -19.85 2.93
C ILE A 3 -0.92 -19.05 3.77
N LYS A 4 -1.17 -17.75 3.88
CA LYS A 4 -0.40 -16.86 4.74
C LYS A 4 -1.25 -16.50 5.96
N GLU A 5 -0.87 -17.05 7.11
CA GLU A 5 -1.54 -16.69 8.35
C GLU A 5 -1.02 -15.35 8.84
N ASN A 6 -1.89 -14.36 8.95
CA ASN A 6 -1.52 -12.99 9.30
C ASN A 6 -0.69 -12.92 10.58
N SER A 7 -1.03 -13.74 11.58
CA SER A 7 -0.33 -13.74 12.87
C SER A 7 1.11 -14.20 12.77
N LYS A 8 1.48 -14.88 11.68
CA LYS A 8 2.83 -15.39 11.47
C LYS A 8 3.66 -14.53 10.54
N ILE A 9 3.08 -13.46 10.02
CA ILE A 9 3.80 -12.52 9.15
C ILE A 9 4.26 -11.36 10.01
N GLU A 10 5.56 -11.11 10.01
CA GLU A 10 6.11 -9.99 10.75
C GLU A 10 5.97 -8.70 9.97
N PHE A 11 5.72 -7.60 10.68
CA PHE A 11 5.78 -6.28 10.09
C PHE A 11 7.22 -5.92 9.78
N ILE A 12 7.41 -5.22 8.67
CA ILE A 12 8.67 -4.54 8.37
C ILE A 12 8.40 -3.05 8.37
N ASP A 13 9.43 -2.26 8.66
CA ASP A 13 9.30 -0.80 8.64
C ASP A 13 9.29 -0.32 7.19
N GLY A 14 8.35 0.57 6.90
CA GLY A 14 8.30 1.28 5.63
C GLY A 14 8.62 2.74 5.84
N ASP A 15 7.90 3.61 5.13
CA ASP A 15 8.03 5.05 5.27
C ASP A 15 7.50 5.53 6.63
N GLU A 16 7.57 6.81 6.90
CA GLU A 16 7.21 7.46 8.15
C GLU A 16 5.93 6.91 8.78
N GLY A 17 6.06 6.22 9.91
CA GLY A 17 4.94 5.65 10.64
C GLY A 17 4.28 4.45 9.98
N ALA A 18 4.82 3.96 8.87
CA ALA A 18 4.25 2.83 8.16
C ALA A 18 4.84 1.51 8.62
N LYS A 19 3.98 0.51 8.76
CA LYS A 19 4.35 -0.88 8.99
C LYS A 19 3.77 -1.70 7.86
N ILE A 20 4.53 -2.64 7.32
CA ILE A 20 4.15 -3.40 6.13
C ILE A 20 4.21 -4.88 6.38
N LYS A 21 3.15 -5.60 5.99
CA LYS A 21 3.14 -7.06 5.92
C LYS A 21 3.01 -7.48 4.46
N GLN A 22 4.02 -8.14 3.96
CA GLN A 22 4.01 -8.67 2.59
C GLN A 22 3.31 -10.03 2.59
N TYR A 23 2.19 -10.15 1.88
CA TYR A 23 1.47 -11.41 1.79
C TYR A 23 1.96 -12.26 0.63
N PHE A 24 1.74 -11.80 -0.60
CA PHE A 24 2.10 -12.54 -1.80
C PHE A 24 2.91 -11.69 -2.75
N HIS A 25 3.95 -12.27 -3.28
CA HIS A 25 4.84 -11.66 -4.24
C HIS A 25 5.44 -12.78 -5.10
N PRO A 26 5.82 -12.56 -6.36
CA PRO A 26 6.46 -13.60 -7.16
C PRO A 26 7.67 -14.26 -6.47
N HIS A 27 8.36 -13.54 -5.60
CA HIS A 27 9.53 -14.07 -4.88
C HIS A 27 9.20 -15.04 -3.77
N ASN A 28 7.99 -15.01 -3.24
CA ASN A 28 7.62 -15.85 -2.08
C ASN A 28 6.44 -16.77 -2.36
N THR A 29 6.03 -16.89 -3.60
CA THR A 29 4.86 -17.67 -4.01
C THR A 29 5.21 -18.52 -5.20
N LEU A 30 4.46 -19.59 -5.42
CA LEU A 30 4.66 -20.44 -6.60
C LEU A 30 4.52 -19.62 -7.88
N ASN A 31 5.19 -20.10 -8.94
CA ASN A 31 5.22 -19.45 -10.23
C ASN A 31 3.83 -19.09 -10.74
N GLY A 32 3.75 -18.00 -11.47
CA GLY A 32 2.55 -17.65 -12.23
C GLY A 32 1.80 -16.42 -11.75
N ILE A 33 2.15 -15.83 -10.63
CA ILE A 33 1.53 -14.57 -10.25
C ILE A 33 2.35 -13.41 -10.78
N ASN A 34 1.67 -12.36 -11.22
CA ASN A 34 2.30 -11.14 -11.74
C ASN A 34 2.05 -9.94 -10.83
N TYR A 35 1.41 -10.15 -9.70
CA TYR A 35 1.03 -9.10 -8.76
C TYR A 35 1.66 -9.33 -7.40
N SER A 36 1.60 -8.31 -6.56
CA SER A 36 1.94 -8.45 -5.15
C SER A 36 0.81 -7.88 -4.31
N ILE A 37 0.65 -8.40 -3.10
CA ILE A 37 -0.34 -7.92 -2.13
C ILE A 37 0.37 -7.73 -0.80
N ALA A 38 0.21 -6.54 -0.22
CA ALA A 38 0.77 -6.22 1.08
C ALA A 38 -0.26 -5.44 1.90
N GLN A 39 -0.19 -5.57 3.21
CA GLN A 39 -0.95 -4.74 4.13
C GLN A 39 -0.05 -3.66 4.68
N PHE A 40 -0.54 -2.42 4.66
CA PHE A 40 0.11 -1.29 5.29
C PHE A 40 -0.67 -0.89 6.51
N SER A 41 0.04 -0.45 7.53
CA SER A 41 -0.55 0.14 8.72
C SER A 41 0.17 1.44 9.03
N LEU A 42 -0.59 2.54 9.08
CA LEU A 42 -0.07 3.87 9.40
C LEU A 42 -0.59 4.29 10.77
N GLU A 43 0.30 4.71 11.65
CA GLU A 43 -0.10 5.28 12.93
C GLU A 43 -0.80 6.64 12.72
N ILE A 44 -1.43 7.14 13.76
CA ILE A 44 -2.11 8.44 13.72
C ILE A 44 -1.12 9.51 13.28
N GLY A 45 -1.50 10.28 12.25
CA GLY A 45 -0.64 11.32 11.69
C GLY A 45 0.45 10.79 10.73
N GLY A 46 0.57 9.48 10.58
CA GLY A 46 1.55 8.89 9.67
C GLY A 46 1.20 9.16 8.22
N LYS A 47 2.23 9.20 7.38
CA LYS A 47 2.07 9.50 5.96
C LYS A 47 3.15 8.78 5.16
N THR A 48 2.80 8.22 4.02
CA THR A 48 3.81 7.71 3.09
C THR A 48 4.44 8.89 2.36
N LYS A 49 5.67 8.72 1.91
CA LYS A 49 6.33 9.75 1.12
C LYS A 49 5.68 9.88 -0.25
N LEU A 50 5.73 11.07 -0.83
CA LEU A 50 5.31 11.26 -2.21
C LEU A 50 6.20 10.39 -3.09
N HIS A 51 5.59 9.53 -3.87
CA HIS A 51 6.32 8.57 -4.70
C HIS A 51 5.50 8.19 -5.93
N LYS A 52 6.14 7.48 -6.85
CA LYS A 52 5.46 6.85 -7.97
C LYS A 52 6.06 5.50 -8.26
N ILE A 53 5.24 4.60 -8.79
CA ILE A 53 5.68 3.29 -9.25
C ILE A 53 5.25 3.09 -10.69
N LYS A 54 5.92 2.21 -11.40
CA LYS A 54 5.58 1.93 -12.80
C LYS A 54 4.32 1.09 -12.93
N SER A 55 3.99 0.34 -11.89
CA SER A 55 2.82 -0.54 -11.86
C SER A 55 1.54 0.23 -11.57
N SER A 56 0.40 -0.39 -11.91
CA SER A 56 -0.88 0.06 -11.36
C SER A 56 -1.00 -0.44 -9.93
N GLU A 57 -1.80 0.25 -9.14
CA GLU A 57 -1.99 -0.08 -7.74
C GLU A 57 -3.45 0.08 -7.34
N ILE A 58 -3.92 -0.82 -6.49
CA ILE A 58 -5.24 -0.71 -5.87
C ILE A 58 -5.06 -0.62 -4.38
N TYR A 59 -5.71 0.35 -3.76
CA TYR A 59 -5.85 0.46 -2.32
C TYR A 59 -7.22 -0.07 -1.91
N TYR A 60 -7.25 -0.85 -0.85
CA TYR A 60 -8.50 -1.26 -0.20
C TYR A 60 -8.37 -0.99 1.28
N ILE A 61 -9.24 -0.13 1.82
CA ILE A 61 -9.13 0.31 3.20
C ILE A 61 -9.78 -0.70 4.14
N LEU A 62 -9.00 -1.23 5.08
CA LEU A 62 -9.49 -2.19 6.06
C LEU A 62 -9.99 -1.51 7.32
N GLU A 63 -9.38 -0.39 7.70
CA GLU A 63 -9.72 0.31 8.94
C GLU A 63 -9.22 1.75 8.88
N GLY A 64 -9.98 2.67 9.47
CA GLY A 64 -9.55 4.06 9.61
C GLY A 64 -9.98 4.96 8.48
N GLU A 65 -9.42 6.16 8.45
CA GLU A 65 -9.65 7.18 7.44
C GLU A 65 -8.35 7.72 6.91
N GLY A 66 -8.28 7.88 5.60
CA GLY A 66 -7.09 8.41 4.93
C GLY A 66 -7.40 9.55 3.98
N LYS A 67 -6.34 10.29 3.68
CA LYS A 67 -6.31 11.25 2.59
C LYS A 67 -5.35 10.70 1.56
N LEU A 68 -5.87 10.34 0.39
CA LEU A 68 -5.08 9.79 -0.71
C LEU A 68 -4.93 10.84 -1.78
N LYS A 69 -3.69 11.18 -2.11
CA LYS A 69 -3.41 12.07 -3.23
C LYS A 69 -2.94 11.24 -4.41
N ILE A 70 -3.57 11.47 -5.56
CA ILE A 70 -3.18 10.86 -6.84
C ILE A 70 -3.03 12.00 -7.83
N ASP A 71 -1.79 12.28 -8.25
CA ASP A 71 -1.42 13.43 -9.06
C ASP A 71 -1.97 14.72 -8.42
N ASP A 72 -2.89 15.43 -9.07
CA ASP A 72 -3.44 16.68 -8.56
C ASP A 72 -4.74 16.51 -7.78
N GLU A 73 -5.25 15.27 -7.67
CA GLU A 73 -6.53 15.01 -7.01
C GLU A 73 -6.32 14.49 -5.60
N ILE A 74 -7.19 14.91 -4.70
CA ILE A 74 -7.19 14.51 -3.30
C ILE A 74 -8.52 13.85 -2.98
N PHE A 75 -8.45 12.65 -2.38
CA PHE A 75 -9.62 11.87 -2.01
C PHE A 75 -9.58 11.57 -0.52
N ARG A 76 -10.75 11.66 0.13
CA ARG A 76 -10.92 11.11 1.48
C ARG A 76 -11.48 9.70 1.31
N ILE A 77 -10.82 8.74 1.92
CA ILE A 77 -11.22 7.34 1.85
C ILE A 77 -11.28 6.75 3.25
N LYS A 78 -12.18 5.79 3.44
CA LYS A 78 -12.41 5.18 4.74
C LYS A 78 -12.66 3.68 4.57
N LYS A 79 -12.88 3.01 5.67
CA LYS A 79 -13.11 1.56 5.71
C LYS A 79 -14.03 1.11 4.58
N ASP A 80 -13.58 0.07 3.89
CA ASP A 80 -14.24 -0.60 2.77
C ASP A 80 -14.25 0.19 1.45
N ASP A 81 -13.67 1.40 1.43
CA ASP A 81 -13.45 2.09 0.16
C ASP A 81 -12.23 1.51 -0.55
N SER A 82 -12.23 1.62 -1.87
CA SER A 82 -11.10 1.23 -2.68
C SER A 82 -10.76 2.31 -3.69
N ALA A 83 -9.51 2.35 -4.12
CA ALA A 83 -9.03 3.33 -5.08
C ALA A 83 -8.06 2.70 -6.06
N TYR A 84 -8.13 3.14 -7.31
CA TYR A 84 -7.21 2.72 -8.36
C TYR A 84 -6.22 3.84 -8.64
N VAL A 85 -4.94 3.49 -8.62
CA VAL A 85 -3.85 4.42 -8.95
C VAL A 85 -3.22 3.98 -10.27
N PRO A 86 -3.34 4.79 -11.32
CA PRO A 86 -2.74 4.45 -12.62
C PRO A 86 -1.22 4.37 -12.54
N PRO A 87 -0.59 3.62 -13.48
CA PRO A 87 0.87 3.56 -13.55
C PRO A 87 1.50 4.95 -13.62
N ASN A 88 2.62 5.12 -12.93
CA ASN A 88 3.42 6.35 -12.93
C ASN A 88 2.75 7.57 -12.33
N SER A 89 1.63 7.41 -11.63
CA SER A 89 0.97 8.51 -10.92
C SER A 89 1.75 8.85 -9.66
N LYS A 90 1.82 10.13 -9.34
CA LYS A 90 2.41 10.60 -8.09
C LYS A 90 1.39 10.40 -6.99
N GLN A 91 1.80 9.80 -5.88
CA GLN A 91 0.86 9.43 -4.83
C GLN A 91 1.45 9.50 -3.44
N PHE A 92 0.60 9.74 -2.47
CA PHE A 92 0.85 9.47 -1.06
C PHE A 92 -0.48 9.25 -0.36
N ILE A 93 -0.44 8.62 0.79
CA ILE A 93 -1.60 8.47 1.66
C ILE A 93 -1.23 8.89 3.07
N GLU A 94 -2.15 9.59 3.72
CA GLU A 94 -1.98 10.12 5.07
C GLU A 94 -3.11 9.64 5.96
N ASN A 95 -2.77 9.22 7.19
CA ASN A 95 -3.77 8.89 8.19
C ASN A 95 -4.31 10.18 8.81
N ILE A 96 -5.57 10.49 8.53
CA ILE A 96 -6.25 11.68 9.05
C ILE A 96 -7.29 11.34 10.12
N GLY A 97 -7.37 10.08 10.51
CA GLY A 97 -8.32 9.61 11.51
C GLY A 97 -7.76 9.59 12.91
N SER A 98 -8.50 8.97 13.83
CA SER A 98 -8.16 8.90 15.25
C SER A 98 -7.68 7.50 15.68
N LYS A 99 -7.42 6.62 14.75
CA LYS A 99 -6.89 5.27 14.99
C LYS A 99 -5.98 4.88 13.84
N TYR A 100 -5.37 3.70 13.92
CA TYR A 100 -4.54 3.21 12.81
C TYR A 100 -5.32 3.19 11.50
N LEU A 101 -4.65 3.56 10.43
CA LEU A 101 -5.15 3.39 9.07
C LEU A 101 -4.52 2.13 8.51
N ARG A 102 -5.34 1.14 8.21
CA ARG A 102 -4.87 -0.12 7.66
C ARG A 102 -5.49 -0.33 6.27
N PHE A 103 -4.66 -0.71 5.34
CA PHE A 103 -5.12 -0.90 3.96
C PHE A 103 -4.28 -1.95 3.24
N LEU A 104 -4.89 -2.58 2.23
CA LEU A 104 -4.19 -3.46 1.33
C LEU A 104 -3.73 -2.66 0.12
N CYS A 105 -2.53 -3.00 -0.37
CA CYS A 105 -2.04 -2.53 -1.66
C CYS A 105 -1.86 -3.74 -2.56
N ILE A 106 -2.53 -3.70 -3.71
CA ILE A 106 -2.39 -4.71 -4.74
C ILE A 106 -1.68 -4.03 -5.90
N VAL A 107 -0.53 -4.56 -6.29
CA VAL A 107 0.35 -3.95 -7.29
C VAL A 107 0.57 -4.92 -8.44
N GLU A 108 0.36 -4.47 -9.67
CA GLU A 108 0.54 -5.28 -10.87
C GLU A 108 1.17 -4.46 -11.99
N PRO A 109 2.32 -4.87 -12.58
CA PRO A 109 3.18 -5.97 -12.13
C PRO A 109 3.65 -5.80 -10.70
N ALA A 110 4.03 -6.91 -10.05
CA ALA A 110 4.40 -6.93 -8.64
C ALA A 110 5.41 -5.83 -8.29
N TRP A 111 5.28 -5.29 -7.08
CA TRP A 111 6.15 -4.22 -6.61
C TRP A 111 7.64 -4.60 -6.71
N LYS A 112 8.45 -3.65 -7.20
CA LYS A 112 9.90 -3.75 -7.25
C LYS A 112 10.51 -2.46 -6.75
N ALA A 113 11.55 -2.60 -5.94
CA ALA A 113 12.23 -1.43 -5.38
C ALA A 113 12.77 -0.49 -6.47
N GLU A 114 13.31 -1.04 -7.54
CA GLU A 114 13.88 -0.23 -8.63
C GLU A 114 12.84 0.58 -9.39
N ASP A 115 11.56 0.21 -9.30
CA ASP A 115 10.47 0.93 -9.97
C ASP A 115 9.78 1.94 -9.06
N ASP A 116 10.15 1.97 -7.78
CA ASP A 116 9.55 2.85 -6.79
C ASP A 116 10.45 4.08 -6.62
N LYS A 117 9.94 5.22 -7.04
CA LYS A 117 10.71 6.47 -6.98
C LYS A 117 10.12 7.41 -5.95
N ILE A 118 10.93 7.74 -4.95
CA ILE A 118 10.59 8.75 -3.96
C ILE A 118 10.81 10.12 -4.60
N LEU A 119 9.85 11.01 -4.45
CA LEU A 119 9.84 12.32 -5.11
C LEU A 119 10.03 13.49 -4.15
N GLU A 120 10.45 13.23 -2.92
CA GLU A 120 10.71 14.29 -1.93
C GLU A 120 12.00 14.06 -1.15
#